data_390f0d3b3330d9aa7edf73eb90631e73
#
_entry.id   390f0d3b3330d9aa7edf73eb90631e73
#
_cell.length_a   1.000
_cell.length_b   1.000
_cell.length_c   1.000
_cell.angle_alpha   90.00
_cell.angle_beta   90.00
_cell.angle_gamma   90.00
#
_symmetry.space_group_name_H-M   'P 1'
#
loop_
_entity.id
_entity.type
_entity.pdbx_description
1 polymer ?
#
loop_
_entity_poly.entity_id
_entity_poly.type
_entity_poly.pdbx_seq_one_letter_code
_entity_poly.pdbx_strand_id
1 'polypeptide(L)'
;MTVLAVVLFSSCKDQSGIYVEQLYTNAQKDKAIRACLYASADTAVKHLCVPDGFYNYLSSYYRIDYEQLESSLFDTLEAHGYGDWADTLILRTNRMAENCGSQVSAALHAAIDSLDIVDYDRLVNGDYDAITHYFEIYMYRYLQSAFQSPVSIRMPIYRVTDTWNAMMQEYIKYTPVPLNFDIQGYIVDEMLDDILTEMSIEEVLIRTDSTHRSADMKLLGE
;
A
#
# COMPACT_ATOMS: atom_id res chain seq x y z
N MET A 1 -17.14 -29.98 -31.75
CA MET A 1 -17.28 -30.71 -30.48
C MET A 1 -17.48 -29.64 -29.41
N THR A 2 -18.71 -29.46 -28.96
CA THR A 2 -19.06 -28.40 -27.98
C THR A 2 -18.86 -28.98 -26.59
N VAL A 3 -17.86 -28.51 -25.87
CA VAL A 3 -17.65 -28.90 -24.46
C VAL A 3 -18.69 -28.15 -23.64
N LEU A 4 -19.66 -28.88 -23.12
CA LEU A 4 -20.67 -28.39 -22.20
C LEU A 4 -20.01 -28.25 -20.82
N ALA A 5 -19.68 -27.03 -20.38
CA ALA A 5 -19.24 -26.77 -19.02
C ALA A 5 -20.46 -26.89 -18.08
N VAL A 6 -20.51 -27.97 -17.32
CA VAL A 6 -21.51 -28.17 -16.27
C VAL A 6 -21.04 -27.40 -15.04
N VAL A 7 -21.70 -26.26 -14.79
CA VAL A 7 -21.51 -25.50 -13.53
C VAL A 7 -22.38 -26.17 -12.48
N LEU A 8 -21.78 -26.88 -11.55
CA LEU A 8 -22.47 -27.43 -10.38
C LEU A 8 -22.26 -26.51 -9.18
N PHE A 9 -23.33 -25.98 -8.67
CA PHE A 9 -23.38 -25.20 -7.43
C PHE A 9 -23.55 -26.10 -6.22
N SER A 10 -22.85 -25.74 -5.16
CA SER A 10 -23.01 -26.20 -3.78
C SER A 10 -22.40 -27.55 -3.43
N SER A 11 -21.55 -27.54 -2.41
CA SER A 11 -21.05 -28.71 -1.69
C SER A 11 -22.24 -29.52 -1.13
N CYS A 12 -22.81 -30.41 -1.95
CA CYS A 12 -23.69 -31.44 -1.48
C CYS A 12 -22.89 -32.74 -1.35
N LYS A 13 -22.77 -33.26 -0.12
CA LYS A 13 -22.37 -34.63 0.13
C LYS A 13 -23.37 -35.53 -0.59
N ASP A 14 -22.92 -36.22 -1.64
CA ASP A 14 -23.72 -37.31 -2.15
C ASP A 14 -23.52 -38.53 -1.24
N GLN A 15 -24.41 -39.52 -1.33
CA GLN A 15 -24.39 -40.71 -0.49
C GLN A 15 -23.15 -41.62 -0.77
N SER A 16 -22.33 -41.32 -1.77
CA SER A 16 -21.12 -42.07 -2.16
C SER A 16 -19.84 -41.54 -1.49
N GLY A 17 -19.89 -40.41 -0.81
CA GLY A 17 -18.72 -39.82 -0.14
C GLY A 17 -17.67 -39.24 -1.09
N ILE A 18 -17.98 -39.03 -2.35
CA ILE A 18 -17.11 -38.41 -3.33
C ILE A 18 -17.13 -36.89 -3.10
N TYR A 19 -15.98 -36.31 -2.81
CA TYR A 19 -15.79 -34.85 -2.80
C TYR A 19 -15.69 -34.38 -4.25
N VAL A 20 -16.66 -33.58 -4.69
CA VAL A 20 -16.55 -32.85 -5.97
C VAL A 20 -15.80 -31.57 -5.71
N GLU A 21 -14.57 -31.51 -6.18
CA GLU A 21 -13.79 -30.28 -6.15
C GLU A 21 -14.49 -29.24 -7.02
N GLN A 22 -14.81 -28.09 -6.45
CA GLN A 22 -15.48 -27.02 -7.18
C GLN A 22 -14.48 -26.32 -8.08
N LEU A 23 -14.55 -26.55 -9.38
CA LEU A 23 -13.68 -25.91 -10.36
C LEU A 23 -14.22 -24.52 -10.74
N TYR A 24 -13.50 -23.49 -10.35
CA TYR A 24 -13.80 -22.10 -10.77
C TYR A 24 -13.19 -21.79 -12.12
N THR A 25 -13.91 -21.06 -12.95
CA THR A 25 -13.42 -20.54 -14.23
C THR A 25 -12.41 -19.41 -14.01
N ASN A 26 -11.50 -19.18 -14.99
CA ASN A 26 -10.57 -18.04 -14.91
C ASN A 26 -11.28 -16.69 -14.76
N ALA A 27 -12.46 -16.52 -15.37
CA ALA A 27 -13.25 -15.31 -15.20
C ALA A 27 -13.78 -15.12 -13.77
N GLN A 28 -14.14 -16.20 -13.06
CA GLN A 28 -14.53 -16.14 -11.65
C GLN A 28 -13.32 -15.84 -10.74
N LYS A 29 -12.17 -16.44 -11.05
CA LYS A 29 -10.92 -16.19 -10.33
C LYS A 29 -10.43 -14.75 -10.53
N ASP A 30 -10.44 -14.23 -11.77
CA ASP A 30 -10.12 -12.84 -12.09
C ASP A 30 -10.99 -11.88 -11.28
N LYS A 31 -12.31 -12.13 -11.30
CA LYS A 31 -13.26 -11.32 -10.53
C LYS A 31 -12.96 -11.30 -9.04
N ALA A 32 -12.62 -12.45 -8.46
CA ALA A 32 -12.31 -12.56 -7.05
C ALA A 32 -10.99 -11.88 -6.68
N ILE A 33 -9.96 -12.03 -7.51
CA ILE A 33 -8.65 -11.41 -7.33
C ILE A 33 -8.79 -9.88 -7.39
N ARG A 34 -9.48 -9.34 -8.41
CA ARG A 34 -9.70 -7.90 -8.50
C ARG A 34 -10.57 -7.36 -7.38
N ALA A 35 -11.62 -8.09 -6.97
CA ALA A 35 -12.44 -7.70 -5.83
C ALA A 35 -11.62 -7.64 -4.53
N CYS A 36 -10.69 -8.59 -4.32
CA CYS A 36 -9.75 -8.57 -3.21
C CYS A 36 -8.85 -7.34 -3.27
N LEU A 37 -8.20 -7.07 -4.40
CA LEU A 37 -7.33 -5.90 -4.57
C LEU A 37 -8.08 -4.58 -4.33
N TYR A 38 -9.29 -4.43 -4.85
CA TYR A 38 -10.11 -3.23 -4.60
C TYR A 38 -10.45 -3.07 -3.13
N ALA A 39 -10.90 -4.14 -2.47
CA ALA A 39 -11.24 -4.09 -1.05
C ALA A 39 -10.02 -3.75 -0.19
N SER A 40 -8.87 -4.36 -0.49
CA SER A 40 -7.61 -4.10 0.23
C SER A 40 -7.12 -2.66 -0.01
N ALA A 41 -7.17 -2.17 -1.25
CA ALA A 41 -6.79 -0.80 -1.59
C ALA A 41 -7.69 0.25 -0.90
N ASP A 42 -9.01 0.03 -0.93
CA ASP A 42 -9.97 0.93 -0.27
C ASP A 42 -9.79 0.93 1.26
N THR A 43 -9.49 -0.24 1.84
CA THR A 43 -9.18 -0.36 3.29
C THR A 43 -7.89 0.38 3.62
N ALA A 44 -6.82 0.18 2.86
CA ALA A 44 -5.54 0.88 3.08
C ALA A 44 -5.70 2.41 3.00
N VAL A 45 -6.39 2.92 1.99
CA VAL A 45 -6.68 4.36 1.87
C VAL A 45 -7.53 4.87 3.03
N LYS A 46 -8.53 4.11 3.45
CA LYS A 46 -9.41 4.47 4.57
C LYS A 46 -8.67 4.53 5.90
N HIS A 47 -7.67 3.70 6.10
CA HIS A 47 -6.90 3.66 7.36
C HIS A 47 -5.76 4.69 7.35
N LEU A 48 -5.03 4.81 6.24
CA LEU A 48 -3.81 5.61 6.19
C LEU A 48 -4.03 7.04 5.70
N CYS A 49 -4.92 7.26 4.73
CA CYS A 49 -5.13 8.58 4.13
C CYS A 49 -6.23 9.40 4.82
N VAL A 50 -6.27 9.35 6.14
CA VAL A 50 -7.16 10.13 7.01
C VAL A 50 -6.33 10.80 8.11
N PRO A 51 -6.85 11.81 8.84
CA PRO A 51 -6.13 12.41 9.96
C PRO A 51 -5.67 11.36 10.97
N ASP A 52 -4.40 11.39 11.34
CA ASP A 52 -3.70 10.41 12.17
C ASP A 52 -3.53 9.00 11.57
N GLY A 53 -3.78 8.82 10.27
CA GLY A 53 -3.56 7.57 9.57
C GLY A 53 -2.07 7.21 9.49
N PHE A 54 -1.29 7.86 8.66
CA PHE A 54 0.16 7.64 8.63
C PHE A 54 0.84 8.01 9.93
N TYR A 55 0.43 9.10 10.58
CA TYR A 55 1.15 9.61 11.74
C TYR A 55 1.00 8.76 13.00
N ASN A 56 -0.16 8.16 13.25
CA ASN A 56 -0.47 7.55 14.55
C ASN A 56 -1.27 6.23 14.48
N TYR A 57 -1.63 5.76 13.29
CA TYR A 57 -2.31 4.47 13.14
C TYR A 57 -1.41 3.34 13.63
N LEU A 58 -1.98 2.39 14.36
CA LEU A 58 -1.25 1.27 14.98
C LEU A 58 0.02 1.73 15.77
N SER A 59 -0.11 2.75 16.59
CA SER A 59 0.99 3.26 17.43
C SER A 59 2.19 3.76 16.63
N SER A 60 1.93 4.43 15.52
CA SER A 60 2.94 5.02 14.62
C SER A 60 3.70 4.00 13.75
N TYR A 61 3.19 2.81 13.57
CA TYR A 61 3.81 1.78 12.72
C TYR A 61 4.04 2.26 11.27
N TYR A 62 3.09 3.00 10.71
CA TYR A 62 3.13 3.55 9.35
C TYR A 62 3.65 4.99 9.28
N ARG A 63 4.33 5.45 10.31
CA ARG A 63 4.82 6.83 10.34
C ARG A 63 6.09 6.99 9.50
N ILE A 64 6.02 7.88 8.52
CA ILE A 64 7.21 8.29 7.74
C ILE A 64 8.12 9.11 8.66
N ASP A 65 9.21 8.54 9.17
CA ASP A 65 10.04 9.12 10.22
C ASP A 65 11.49 9.44 9.83
N TYR A 66 11.90 9.05 8.62
CA TYR A 66 13.24 9.33 8.10
C TYR A 66 14.39 8.70 8.92
N GLU A 67 14.24 7.47 9.39
CA GLU A 67 15.27 6.74 10.16
C GLU A 67 16.67 6.83 9.53
N GLN A 68 16.76 6.85 8.20
CA GLN A 68 18.01 6.95 7.44
C GLN A 68 18.77 8.27 7.68
N LEU A 69 18.09 9.31 8.17
CA LEU A 69 18.66 10.62 8.43
C LEU A 69 18.99 10.86 9.91
N GLU A 70 18.62 9.95 10.79
CA GLU A 70 18.72 10.13 12.23
C GLU A 70 20.15 10.42 12.68
N SER A 71 21.09 9.52 12.38
CA SER A 71 22.49 9.62 12.79
C SER A 71 23.33 10.67 12.02
N SER A 72 22.78 11.27 10.98
CA SER A 72 23.50 12.29 10.18
C SER A 72 22.88 13.67 10.33
N LEU A 73 21.70 13.87 9.73
CA LEU A 73 21.05 15.18 9.70
C LEU A 73 20.47 15.55 11.05
N PHE A 74 19.67 14.65 11.66
CA PHE A 74 18.91 14.98 12.87
C PHE A 74 19.84 15.17 14.07
N ASP A 75 20.75 14.22 14.32
CA ASP A 75 21.75 14.34 15.42
C ASP A 75 22.60 15.60 15.27
N THR A 76 23.02 15.93 14.04
CA THR A 76 23.80 17.15 13.80
C THR A 76 22.99 18.40 14.14
N LEU A 77 21.74 18.47 13.72
CA LEU A 77 20.90 19.63 13.99
C LEU A 77 20.54 19.72 15.48
N GLU A 78 20.25 18.60 16.14
CA GLU A 78 19.96 18.54 17.58
C GLU A 78 21.14 19.04 18.40
N ALA A 79 22.37 18.59 18.09
CA ALA A 79 23.60 19.04 18.76
C ALA A 79 23.84 20.57 18.68
N HIS A 80 23.16 21.24 17.73
CA HIS A 80 23.25 22.69 17.52
C HIS A 80 21.98 23.44 17.89
N GLY A 81 21.03 22.79 18.57
CA GLY A 81 19.82 23.41 19.12
C GLY A 81 18.61 23.44 18.18
N TYR A 82 18.60 22.63 17.14
CA TYR A 82 17.50 22.51 16.16
C TYR A 82 16.76 21.16 16.23
N GLY A 83 16.76 20.47 17.38
CA GLY A 83 16.16 19.15 17.54
C GLY A 83 14.67 19.11 17.17
N ASP A 84 13.88 20.14 17.50
CA ASP A 84 12.46 20.21 17.17
C ASP A 84 12.14 20.20 15.66
N TRP A 85 13.19 20.37 14.80
CA TRP A 85 12.98 20.40 13.36
C TRP A 85 12.72 19.02 12.76
N ALA A 86 13.31 17.97 13.33
CA ALA A 86 13.03 16.59 12.95
C ALA A 86 11.55 16.26 13.18
N ASP A 87 11.04 16.49 14.38
CA ASP A 87 9.61 16.28 14.70
C ASP A 87 8.68 17.10 13.80
N THR A 88 9.10 18.34 13.50
CA THR A 88 8.33 19.22 12.60
C THR A 88 8.28 18.67 11.17
N LEU A 89 9.40 18.15 10.65
CA LEU A 89 9.46 17.54 9.33
C LEU A 89 8.58 16.29 9.28
N ILE A 90 8.75 15.38 10.24
CA ILE A 90 7.99 14.14 10.38
C ILE A 90 6.49 14.45 10.40
N LEU A 91 6.05 15.35 11.28
CA LEU A 91 4.64 15.73 11.39
C LEU A 91 4.08 16.26 10.07
N ARG A 92 4.79 17.20 9.42
CA ARG A 92 4.35 17.82 8.16
C ARG A 92 4.26 16.82 7.03
N THR A 93 5.22 15.91 6.93
CA THR A 93 5.25 14.86 5.92
C THR A 93 4.05 13.93 6.08
N ASN A 94 3.79 13.44 7.28
CA ASN A 94 2.69 12.53 7.52
C ASN A 94 1.33 13.22 7.26
N ARG A 95 1.13 14.47 7.71
CA ARG A 95 -0.08 15.24 7.37
C ARG A 95 -0.26 15.48 5.87
N MET A 96 0.82 15.63 5.14
CA MET A 96 0.80 15.72 3.69
C MET A 96 0.40 14.38 3.05
N ALA A 97 1.00 13.27 3.50
CA ALA A 97 0.68 11.91 3.03
C ALA A 97 -0.80 11.57 3.23
N GLU A 98 -1.33 11.82 4.43
CA GLU A 98 -2.75 11.67 4.77
C GLU A 98 -3.68 12.43 3.82
N ASN A 99 -3.25 13.58 3.31
CA ASN A 99 -4.04 14.39 2.38
C ASN A 99 -3.96 13.93 0.91
N CYS A 100 -3.22 12.88 0.58
CA CYS A 100 -3.11 12.35 -0.77
C CYS A 100 -4.22 11.35 -1.15
N GLY A 101 -5.10 10.98 -0.23
CA GLY A 101 -6.02 9.83 -0.33
C GLY A 101 -6.80 9.70 -1.63
N SER A 102 -7.40 10.78 -2.14
CA SER A 102 -8.19 10.69 -3.38
C SER A 102 -7.34 10.37 -4.61
N GLN A 103 -6.11 10.88 -4.70
CA GLN A 103 -5.20 10.62 -5.81
C GLN A 103 -4.56 9.23 -5.67
N VAL A 104 -4.23 8.83 -4.45
CA VAL A 104 -3.74 7.49 -4.11
C VAL A 104 -4.78 6.44 -4.48
N SER A 105 -6.03 6.58 -4.05
CA SER A 105 -7.13 5.68 -4.41
C SER A 105 -7.30 5.57 -5.93
N ALA A 106 -7.33 6.71 -6.65
CA ALA A 106 -7.46 6.70 -8.10
C ALA A 106 -6.29 5.98 -8.80
N ALA A 107 -5.06 6.15 -8.30
CA ALA A 107 -3.89 5.48 -8.86
C ALA A 107 -3.90 3.96 -8.61
N LEU A 108 -4.29 3.53 -7.41
CA LEU A 108 -4.45 2.12 -7.06
C LEU A 108 -5.52 1.45 -7.94
N HIS A 109 -6.69 2.06 -8.08
CA HIS A 109 -7.76 1.53 -8.92
C HIS A 109 -7.32 1.43 -10.38
N ALA A 110 -6.65 2.46 -10.94
CA ALA A 110 -6.13 2.40 -12.30
C ALA A 110 -5.07 1.30 -12.49
N ALA A 111 -4.22 1.07 -11.49
CA ALA A 111 -3.26 -0.02 -11.49
C ALA A 111 -3.95 -1.40 -11.48
N ILE A 112 -4.98 -1.57 -10.63
CA ILE A 112 -5.77 -2.80 -10.55
C ILE A 112 -6.48 -3.08 -11.89
N ASP A 113 -7.06 -2.05 -12.52
CA ASP A 113 -7.73 -2.19 -13.82
C ASP A 113 -6.77 -2.63 -14.93
N SER A 114 -5.53 -2.13 -14.90
CA SER A 114 -4.52 -2.40 -15.91
C SER A 114 -3.68 -3.66 -15.65
N LEU A 115 -3.84 -4.30 -14.48
CA LEU A 115 -3.07 -5.48 -14.10
C LEU A 115 -3.39 -6.66 -15.03
N ASP A 116 -2.35 -7.23 -15.66
CA ASP A 116 -2.45 -8.47 -16.42
C ASP A 116 -2.20 -9.68 -15.50
N ILE A 117 -3.20 -10.54 -15.37
CA ILE A 117 -3.15 -11.72 -14.48
C ILE A 117 -2.96 -12.96 -15.34
N VAL A 118 -1.81 -13.62 -15.19
CA VAL A 118 -1.43 -14.78 -16.01
C VAL A 118 -1.61 -16.14 -15.33
N ASP A 119 -1.57 -16.20 -14.00
CA ASP A 119 -1.66 -17.45 -13.22
C ASP A 119 -2.70 -17.32 -12.09
N TYR A 120 -3.96 -17.47 -12.46
CA TYR A 120 -5.09 -17.35 -11.54
C TYR A 120 -5.06 -18.40 -10.41
N ASP A 121 -4.65 -19.64 -10.71
CA ASP A 121 -4.64 -20.72 -9.72
C ASP A 121 -3.61 -20.49 -8.64
N ARG A 122 -2.45 -20.00 -9.02
CA ARG A 122 -1.38 -19.65 -8.07
C ARG A 122 -1.83 -18.52 -7.13
N LEU A 123 -2.56 -17.52 -7.64
CA LEU A 123 -3.01 -16.40 -6.82
C LEU A 123 -4.16 -16.79 -5.89
N VAL A 124 -5.10 -17.61 -6.37
CA VAL A 124 -6.24 -18.06 -5.56
C VAL A 124 -5.80 -19.01 -4.45
N ASN A 125 -4.94 -19.98 -4.77
CA ASN A 125 -4.54 -21.05 -3.86
C ASN A 125 -3.16 -20.79 -3.20
N GLY A 126 -2.56 -19.63 -3.40
CA GLY A 126 -1.25 -19.26 -2.87
C GLY A 126 -1.29 -18.83 -1.42
N ASP A 127 -0.18 -18.24 -0.98
CA ASP A 127 -0.02 -17.70 0.36
C ASP A 127 -1.09 -16.63 0.67
N TYR A 128 -1.24 -16.31 1.95
CA TYR A 128 -2.32 -15.43 2.42
C TYR A 128 -2.26 -13.98 1.87
N ASP A 129 -1.13 -13.57 1.29
CA ASP A 129 -0.88 -12.26 0.68
C ASP A 129 -0.45 -12.37 -0.81
N ALA A 130 -0.63 -13.52 -1.43
CA ALA A 130 -0.15 -13.83 -2.78
C ALA A 130 -0.67 -12.85 -3.85
N ILE A 131 -1.89 -12.34 -3.71
CA ILE A 131 -2.51 -11.41 -4.65
C ILE A 131 -1.87 -10.04 -4.53
N THR A 132 -1.71 -9.53 -3.30
CA THR A 132 -1.07 -8.22 -3.04
C THR A 132 0.40 -8.25 -3.44
N HIS A 133 1.12 -9.32 -3.13
CA HIS A 133 2.51 -9.47 -3.55
C HIS A 133 2.67 -9.54 -5.08
N TYR A 134 1.75 -10.19 -5.78
CA TYR A 134 1.72 -10.17 -7.25
C TYR A 134 1.48 -8.75 -7.77
N PHE A 135 0.50 -8.05 -7.21
CA PHE A 135 0.20 -6.67 -7.57
C PHE A 135 1.41 -5.75 -7.35
N GLU A 136 2.10 -5.87 -6.22
CA GLU A 136 3.33 -5.16 -5.91
C GLU A 136 4.39 -5.38 -7.00
N ILE A 137 4.75 -6.63 -7.31
CA ILE A 137 5.78 -6.95 -8.30
C ILE A 137 5.51 -6.30 -9.65
N TYR A 138 4.25 -6.29 -10.11
CA TYR A 138 3.92 -5.82 -11.46
C TYR A 138 3.54 -4.34 -11.51
N MET A 139 3.06 -3.75 -10.41
CA MET A 139 2.53 -2.39 -10.41
C MET A 139 3.35 -1.38 -9.59
N TYR A 140 4.35 -1.82 -8.82
CA TYR A 140 5.17 -0.92 -7.98
C TYR A 140 5.68 0.30 -8.76
N ARG A 141 6.33 0.09 -9.89
CA ARG A 141 6.89 1.19 -10.72
C ARG A 141 5.84 2.14 -11.28
N TYR A 142 4.69 1.61 -11.64
CA TYR A 142 3.57 2.42 -12.09
C TYR A 142 3.06 3.30 -10.94
N LEU A 143 2.82 2.72 -9.77
CA LEU A 143 2.35 3.42 -8.59
C LEU A 143 3.37 4.44 -8.07
N GLN A 144 4.65 4.07 -8.01
CA GLN A 144 5.74 4.98 -7.68
C GLN A 144 5.71 6.24 -8.56
N SER A 145 5.55 6.06 -9.87
CA SER A 145 5.43 7.18 -10.82
C SER A 145 4.14 7.98 -10.62
N ALA A 146 3.01 7.30 -10.37
CA ALA A 146 1.72 7.94 -10.18
C ALA A 146 1.64 8.79 -8.89
N PHE A 147 2.36 8.38 -7.83
CA PHE A 147 2.40 9.08 -6.55
C PHE A 147 3.30 10.33 -6.56
N GLN A 148 4.24 10.45 -7.52
CA GLN A 148 5.13 11.61 -7.62
C GLN A 148 4.37 12.94 -7.69
N SER A 149 3.36 13.03 -8.53
CA SER A 149 2.60 14.27 -8.74
C SER A 149 1.80 14.71 -7.51
N PRO A 150 0.97 13.86 -6.89
CA PRO A 150 0.24 14.25 -5.68
C PRO A 150 1.17 14.65 -4.52
N VAL A 151 2.30 13.98 -4.33
CA VAL A 151 3.30 14.33 -3.31
C VAL A 151 3.94 15.69 -3.63
N SER A 152 4.49 15.85 -4.83
CA SER A 152 5.15 17.09 -5.28
C SER A 152 4.28 18.34 -5.10
N ILE A 153 2.99 18.24 -5.46
CA ILE A 153 2.04 19.35 -5.33
C ILE A 153 1.80 19.72 -3.86
N ARG A 154 1.77 18.73 -2.96
CA ARG A 154 1.43 18.93 -1.54
C ARG A 154 2.61 19.29 -0.65
N MET A 155 3.82 18.90 -1.00
CA MET A 155 5.03 19.21 -0.21
C MET A 155 5.13 20.72 0.16
N PRO A 156 4.97 21.68 -0.78
CA PRO A 156 4.99 23.11 -0.41
C PRO A 156 3.76 23.54 0.38
N ILE A 157 2.58 22.96 0.13
CA ILE A 157 1.33 23.31 0.83
C ILE A 157 1.45 22.96 2.32
N TYR A 158 2.02 21.80 2.64
CA TYR A 158 2.25 21.35 4.01
C TYR A 158 3.60 21.83 4.58
N ARG A 159 4.32 22.67 3.83
CA ARG A 159 5.61 23.25 4.20
C ARG A 159 6.71 22.19 4.44
N VAL A 160 6.59 21.03 3.85
CA VAL A 160 7.63 19.98 3.86
C VAL A 160 8.89 20.52 3.16
N THR A 161 8.71 21.07 1.95
CA THR A 161 9.82 21.66 1.18
C THR A 161 10.51 22.80 1.93
N ASP A 162 9.74 23.70 2.58
CA ASP A 162 10.31 24.81 3.34
C ASP A 162 11.15 24.31 4.53
N THR A 163 10.60 23.29 5.25
CA THR A 163 11.28 22.71 6.42
C THR A 163 12.57 22.02 5.98
N TRP A 164 12.49 21.19 4.96
CA TRP A 164 13.65 20.50 4.40
C TRP A 164 14.75 21.47 3.99
N ASN A 165 14.40 22.51 3.22
CA ASN A 165 15.36 23.50 2.76
C ASN A 165 16.02 24.27 3.92
N ALA A 166 15.23 24.62 4.95
CA ALA A 166 15.77 25.27 6.13
C ALA A 166 16.74 24.38 6.90
N MET A 167 16.39 23.08 7.08
CA MET A 167 17.25 22.08 7.70
C MET A 167 18.55 21.93 6.92
N MET A 168 18.50 21.82 5.61
CA MET A 168 19.68 21.68 4.76
C MET A 168 20.58 22.92 4.79
N GLN A 169 19.99 24.13 4.80
CA GLN A 169 20.75 25.40 4.93
C GLN A 169 21.47 25.50 6.27
N GLU A 170 20.91 24.97 7.32
CA GLU A 170 21.55 24.94 8.63
C GLU A 170 22.62 23.85 8.71
N TYR A 171 22.30 22.64 8.27
CA TYR A 171 23.17 21.46 8.30
C TYR A 171 24.53 21.71 7.62
N ILE A 172 24.54 22.32 6.44
CA ILE A 172 25.81 22.59 5.70
C ILE A 172 26.76 23.55 6.43
N LYS A 173 26.33 24.26 7.46
CA LYS A 173 27.20 25.09 8.27
C LYS A 173 28.11 24.24 9.18
N TYR A 174 27.66 23.06 9.54
CA TYR A 174 28.34 22.16 10.46
C TYR A 174 28.99 20.96 9.77
N THR A 175 28.50 20.61 8.59
CA THR A 175 28.96 19.46 7.82
C THR A 175 29.36 19.90 6.42
N PRO A 176 30.66 19.82 6.04
CA PRO A 176 31.14 20.33 4.77
C PRO A 176 30.72 19.48 3.55
N VAL A 177 30.18 18.30 3.77
CA VAL A 177 29.74 17.40 2.72
C VAL A 177 28.21 17.53 2.58
N PRO A 178 27.68 17.95 1.41
CA PRO A 178 26.25 18.01 1.19
C PRO A 178 25.60 16.64 1.33
N LEU A 179 24.46 16.57 2.02
CA LEU A 179 23.64 15.39 2.07
C LEU A 179 22.94 15.23 0.72
N ASN A 180 23.21 14.11 0.03
CA ASN A 180 22.50 13.76 -1.22
C ASN A 180 21.32 12.83 -0.88
N PHE A 181 20.15 13.42 -0.66
CA PHE A 181 18.94 12.71 -0.28
C PHE A 181 17.74 13.23 -1.07
N ASP A 182 17.08 12.34 -1.79
CA ASP A 182 15.83 12.64 -2.51
C ASP A 182 14.66 12.48 -1.57
N ILE A 183 14.32 13.56 -0.86
CA ILE A 183 13.21 13.56 0.08
C ILE A 183 11.86 13.24 -0.57
N GLN A 184 11.63 13.69 -1.80
CA GLN A 184 10.36 13.40 -2.49
C GLN A 184 10.27 11.92 -2.87
N GLY A 185 11.33 11.37 -3.44
CA GLY A 185 11.39 9.94 -3.78
C GLY A 185 11.22 9.07 -2.54
N TYR A 186 11.90 9.41 -1.44
CA TYR A 186 11.77 8.71 -0.17
C TYR A 186 10.31 8.71 0.34
N ILE A 187 9.66 9.87 0.38
CA ILE A 187 8.26 9.96 0.82
C ILE A 187 7.33 9.11 -0.05
N VAL A 188 7.56 9.10 -1.37
CA VAL A 188 6.74 8.29 -2.29
C VAL A 188 6.92 6.80 -2.02
N ASP A 189 8.15 6.36 -1.80
CA ASP A 189 8.47 4.95 -1.54
C ASP A 189 7.87 4.50 -0.21
N GLU A 190 8.06 5.25 0.89
CA GLU A 190 7.47 4.94 2.20
C GLU A 190 5.94 4.89 2.14
N MET A 191 5.29 5.89 1.52
CA MET A 191 3.84 5.88 1.35
C MET A 191 3.35 4.65 0.59
N LEU A 192 4.06 4.24 -0.44
CA LEU A 192 3.67 3.10 -1.27
C LEU A 192 3.86 1.79 -0.51
N ASP A 193 4.99 1.63 0.18
CA ASP A 193 5.31 0.43 0.95
C ASP A 193 4.31 0.24 2.11
N ASP A 194 3.95 1.31 2.81
CA ASP A 194 2.94 1.30 3.86
C ASP A 194 1.55 0.91 3.34
N ILE A 195 1.15 1.46 2.19
CA ILE A 195 -0.14 1.14 1.56
C ILE A 195 -0.17 -0.33 1.13
N LEU A 196 0.89 -0.84 0.52
CA LEU A 196 0.98 -2.24 0.10
C LEU A 196 0.99 -3.18 1.31
N THR A 197 1.64 -2.80 2.40
CA THR A 197 1.62 -3.53 3.67
C THR A 197 0.20 -3.63 4.23
N GLU A 198 -0.54 -2.53 4.29
CA GLU A 198 -1.92 -2.53 4.76
C GLU A 198 -2.85 -3.32 3.83
N MET A 199 -2.62 -3.27 2.50
CA MET A 199 -3.33 -4.11 1.53
C MET A 199 -3.07 -5.61 1.78
N SER A 200 -1.82 -6.00 2.08
CA SER A 200 -1.46 -7.38 2.41
C SER A 200 -2.17 -7.86 3.69
N ILE A 201 -2.23 -7.03 4.73
CA ILE A 201 -2.96 -7.34 5.96
C ILE A 201 -4.45 -7.56 5.68
N GLU A 202 -5.08 -6.72 4.88
CA GLU A 202 -6.50 -6.88 4.53
C GLU A 202 -6.72 -8.15 3.68
N GLU A 203 -5.81 -8.51 2.76
CA GLU A 203 -5.90 -9.78 2.02
C GLU A 203 -5.86 -10.99 2.97
N VAL A 204 -4.98 -10.98 3.98
CA VAL A 204 -4.96 -12.03 5.02
C VAL A 204 -6.31 -12.14 5.72
N LEU A 205 -6.93 -11.01 6.09
CA LEU A 205 -8.26 -11.00 6.70
C LEU A 205 -9.33 -11.51 5.74
N ILE A 206 -9.32 -11.11 4.47
CA ILE A 206 -10.23 -11.61 3.44
C ILE A 206 -10.12 -13.13 3.31
N ARG A 207 -8.92 -13.71 3.38
CA ARG A 207 -8.72 -15.16 3.27
C ARG A 207 -9.10 -15.93 4.52
N THR A 208 -8.94 -15.35 5.70
CA THR A 208 -9.09 -16.04 6.99
C THR A 208 -10.41 -15.74 7.70
N ASP A 209 -11.01 -14.57 7.46
CA ASP A 209 -12.26 -14.14 8.10
C ASP A 209 -13.36 -13.86 7.07
N SER A 210 -14.44 -14.64 7.13
CA SER A 210 -15.57 -14.50 6.22
C SER A 210 -16.29 -13.15 6.30
N THR A 211 -16.11 -12.39 7.37
CA THR A 211 -16.73 -11.06 7.52
C THR A 211 -16.07 -10.00 6.65
N HIS A 212 -14.82 -10.22 6.23
CA HIS A 212 -14.08 -9.38 5.29
C HIS A 212 -14.36 -9.72 3.82
N ARG A 213 -15.07 -10.82 3.53
CA ARG A 213 -15.31 -11.30 2.18
C ARG A 213 -16.64 -10.83 1.61
N SER A 214 -16.60 -10.25 0.42
CA SER A 214 -17.78 -10.09 -0.41
C SER A 214 -18.20 -11.41 -1.08
N ALA A 215 -19.39 -11.41 -1.72
CA ALA A 215 -19.86 -12.58 -2.47
C ALA A 215 -18.90 -13.00 -3.60
N ASP A 216 -18.17 -12.04 -4.17
CA ASP A 216 -17.24 -12.27 -5.28
C ASP A 216 -15.90 -12.87 -4.84
N MET A 217 -15.55 -12.75 -3.55
CA MET A 217 -14.31 -13.24 -2.96
C MET A 217 -14.43 -14.61 -2.28
N LYS A 218 -15.57 -15.29 -2.35
CA LYS A 218 -15.81 -16.54 -1.60
C LYS A 218 -14.75 -17.59 -1.83
N LEU A 219 -14.29 -17.73 -3.06
CA LEU A 219 -13.29 -18.72 -3.45
C LEU A 219 -11.89 -18.49 -2.84
N LEU A 220 -11.62 -17.33 -2.22
CA LEU A 220 -10.35 -17.02 -1.57
C LEU A 220 -10.24 -17.55 -0.13
N GLY A 221 -11.30 -18.09 0.43
CA GLY A 221 -11.34 -18.58 1.80
C GLY A 221 -11.89 -20.01 1.95
N GLU A 222 -11.89 -20.78 0.86
CA GLU A 222 -12.34 -22.17 0.82
C GLU A 222 -11.20 -23.18 0.99
#